data_8ec91aaecb1740688092fdf90aed6a04
#
_entry.id   8ec91aaecb1740688092fdf90aed6a04
#
_cell.length_a   1.000
_cell.length_b   1.000
_cell.length_c   1.000
_cell.angle_alpha   90.00
_cell.angle_beta   90.00
_cell.angle_gamma   90.00
#
_symmetry.space_group_name_H-M   'P 1'
#
loop_
_entity.id
_entity.type
_entity.pdbx_description
1 polymer ?
#
loop_
_entity_poly.entity_id
_entity_poly.type
_entity_poly.pdbx_seq_one_letter_code
_entity_poly.pdbx_strand_id
1 'polypeptide(L)'
;MIQPIENMRQLKIIISGGGSGGHIFPAIAIAKSIAQKSKNVDFLFVGASDKMEMEKVPNEGFKIVGLWISGFHRGEIIRNLLFPFKLLFSLIKSIFLIISYKPDLVIGTGGFASGPILYVAAKFGVPTLIQEQNSYAGITNKILSKYVDLICVAYENMQRFFTKEKIILAGNPIRKNIIEINRDEKEIKSLFDLKSENKTVLIIGGSLGALSINETIENGLKKLKENNLNVIWQTGTGFSQRANEKINEINTQGITSHQFIKKIELAYEAADIIVSRAGAIAISELCVIGKPTILIPSPNVAENHQYKNAQSLVNKNAALLVQDSDANNKLVDEIIDLKNNSFLMNELGQNIKKLEYKNASDIIADHALNLITNEY
;
A
#
# COMPACT_ATOMS: atom_id res chain seq x y z
N MET A 1 -0.89 -33.62 10.95
CA MET A 1 -2.32 -33.47 11.33
C MET A 1 -2.35 -32.54 12.52
N ILE A 2 -2.65 -31.25 12.31
CA ILE A 2 -2.80 -30.27 13.38
C ILE A 2 -4.14 -30.59 14.04
N GLN A 3 -4.14 -30.88 15.35
CA GLN A 3 -5.39 -31.11 16.09
C GLN A 3 -6.25 -29.83 16.02
N PRO A 4 -7.57 -29.91 15.88
CA PRO A 4 -8.43 -28.75 15.88
C PRO A 4 -8.37 -28.07 17.25
N ILE A 5 -8.09 -26.75 17.25
CA ILE A 5 -7.97 -25.85 18.40
C ILE A 5 -9.39 -25.54 18.94
N GLU A 6 -10.21 -26.56 19.23
CA GLU A 6 -11.63 -26.37 19.60
C GLU A 6 -11.86 -25.98 21.08
N ASN A 7 -10.80 -25.91 21.93
CA ASN A 7 -10.92 -25.58 23.35
C ASN A 7 -9.88 -24.55 23.83
N MET A 8 -9.33 -23.71 22.95
CA MET A 8 -8.37 -22.69 23.38
C MET A 8 -9.08 -21.40 23.83
N ARG A 9 -8.50 -20.73 24.86
CA ARG A 9 -8.92 -19.40 25.32
C ARG A 9 -8.94 -18.45 24.13
N GLN A 10 -9.79 -17.43 24.19
CA GLN A 10 -9.82 -16.37 23.17
C GLN A 10 -8.46 -15.68 23.08
N LEU A 11 -7.86 -15.69 21.89
CA LEU A 11 -6.63 -14.96 21.62
C LEU A 11 -6.91 -13.47 21.56
N LYS A 12 -6.04 -12.65 22.11
CA LYS A 12 -6.13 -11.21 22.13
C LYS A 12 -4.97 -10.60 21.36
N ILE A 13 -5.24 -9.93 20.25
CA ILE A 13 -4.19 -9.37 19.40
C ILE A 13 -4.39 -7.86 19.28
N ILE A 14 -3.33 -7.11 19.58
CA ILE A 14 -3.27 -5.68 19.25
C ILE A 14 -2.61 -5.51 17.89
N ILE A 15 -3.23 -4.71 17.01
CA ILE A 15 -2.63 -4.33 15.73
C ILE A 15 -2.51 -2.81 15.67
N SER A 16 -1.32 -2.31 15.36
CA SER A 16 -1.06 -0.88 15.29
C SER A 16 -0.42 -0.48 13.97
N GLY A 17 -1.02 0.52 13.36
CA GLY A 17 -0.52 1.15 12.14
C GLY A 17 -1.34 2.40 11.87
N GLY A 18 -0.74 3.43 11.32
CA GLY A 18 -1.51 4.63 11.13
C GLY A 18 -0.80 5.76 10.40
N GLY A 19 -1.56 6.84 10.22
CA GLY A 19 -1.11 8.05 9.53
C GLY A 19 -1.28 8.00 8.00
N SER A 20 -1.42 6.83 7.40
CA SER A 20 -1.64 6.67 5.96
C SER A 20 -2.27 5.33 5.60
N GLY A 21 -2.93 5.27 4.43
CA GLY A 21 -3.50 4.02 3.91
C GLY A 21 -2.46 2.92 3.72
N GLY A 22 -1.21 3.27 3.44
CA GLY A 22 -0.10 2.31 3.29
C GLY A 22 0.20 1.50 4.55
N HIS A 23 -0.16 1.98 5.74
CA HIS A 23 -0.03 1.26 7.00
C HIS A 23 -1.34 0.60 7.45
N ILE A 24 -2.48 1.26 7.19
CA ILE A 24 -3.79 0.82 7.69
C ILE A 24 -4.30 -0.40 6.93
N PHE A 25 -4.25 -0.37 5.59
CA PHE A 25 -4.74 -1.49 4.78
C PHE A 25 -3.98 -2.79 4.99
N PRO A 26 -2.64 -2.81 5.10
CA PRO A 26 -1.90 -4.00 5.54
C PRO A 26 -2.33 -4.51 6.91
N ALA A 27 -2.54 -3.61 7.90
CA ALA A 27 -3.00 -3.98 9.23
C ALA A 27 -4.36 -4.71 9.18
N ILE A 28 -5.32 -4.17 8.43
CA ILE A 28 -6.64 -4.77 8.23
C ILE A 28 -6.52 -6.12 7.50
N ALA A 29 -5.70 -6.22 6.46
CA ALA A 29 -5.51 -7.45 5.70
C ALA A 29 -4.92 -8.57 6.57
N ILE A 30 -3.93 -8.26 7.40
CA ILE A 30 -3.33 -9.20 8.36
C ILE A 30 -4.39 -9.66 9.38
N ALA A 31 -5.17 -8.72 9.97
CA ALA A 31 -6.24 -9.07 10.92
C ALA A 31 -7.25 -10.03 10.30
N LYS A 32 -7.71 -9.74 9.07
CA LYS A 32 -8.65 -10.59 8.34
C LYS A 32 -8.07 -11.98 8.04
N SER A 33 -6.79 -12.08 7.67
CA SER A 33 -6.13 -13.36 7.44
C SER A 33 -6.01 -14.18 8.73
N ILE A 34 -5.62 -13.55 9.86
CA ILE A 34 -5.59 -14.21 11.17
C ILE A 34 -6.99 -14.70 11.56
N ALA A 35 -8.03 -13.87 11.38
CA ALA A 35 -9.42 -14.24 11.69
C ALA A 35 -9.95 -15.42 10.86
N GLN A 36 -9.45 -15.62 9.64
CA GLN A 36 -9.78 -16.78 8.81
C GLN A 36 -9.11 -18.07 9.30
N LYS A 37 -7.91 -17.97 9.87
CA LYS A 37 -7.11 -19.10 10.37
C LYS A 37 -7.48 -19.50 11.81
N SER A 38 -7.93 -18.53 12.62
CA SER A 38 -8.33 -18.74 14.02
C SER A 38 -9.66 -18.04 14.32
N LYS A 39 -10.70 -18.83 14.63
CA LYS A 39 -12.06 -18.31 14.82
C LYS A 39 -12.27 -17.58 16.17
N ASN A 40 -11.40 -17.79 17.16
CA ASN A 40 -11.57 -17.25 18.51
C ASN A 40 -10.51 -16.18 18.81
N VAL A 41 -10.54 -15.08 18.04
CA VAL A 41 -9.59 -13.96 18.20
C VAL A 41 -10.35 -12.66 18.44
N ASP A 42 -9.94 -11.93 19.50
CA ASP A 42 -10.37 -10.54 19.73
C ASP A 42 -9.26 -9.59 19.26
N PHE A 43 -9.64 -8.63 18.42
CA PHE A 43 -8.71 -7.65 17.88
C PHE A 43 -8.97 -6.27 18.48
N LEU A 44 -7.89 -5.61 18.90
CA LEU A 44 -7.88 -4.21 19.25
C LEU A 44 -6.89 -3.46 18.37
N PHE A 45 -7.38 -2.53 17.57
CA PHE A 45 -6.50 -1.64 16.83
C PHE A 45 -6.05 -0.46 17.68
N VAL A 46 -4.83 0.03 17.41
CA VAL A 46 -4.26 1.22 18.04
C VAL A 46 -3.72 2.14 16.94
N GLY A 47 -4.24 3.37 16.88
CA GLY A 47 -3.91 4.36 15.86
C GLY A 47 -3.69 5.75 16.44
N ALA A 48 -3.48 6.77 15.61
CA ALA A 48 -3.45 8.17 16.03
C ALA A 48 -4.88 8.75 16.04
N SER A 49 -5.22 9.48 17.10
CA SER A 49 -6.59 9.94 17.37
C SER A 49 -7.19 10.85 16.30
N ASP A 50 -6.34 11.54 15.52
CA ASP A 50 -6.74 12.56 14.53
C ASP A 50 -6.55 12.10 13.08
N LYS A 51 -6.38 10.79 12.85
CA LYS A 51 -6.05 10.24 11.52
C LYS A 51 -7.14 9.32 10.98
N MET A 52 -7.00 9.00 9.69
CA MET A 52 -7.98 8.25 8.92
C MET A 52 -8.26 6.84 9.46
N GLU A 53 -7.35 6.27 10.22
CA GLU A 53 -7.56 4.95 10.86
C GLU A 53 -8.75 4.94 11.80
N MET A 54 -9.05 6.06 12.46
CA MET A 54 -10.19 6.18 13.37
C MET A 54 -11.55 6.04 12.67
N GLU A 55 -11.60 6.22 11.35
CA GLU A 55 -12.77 6.00 10.51
C GLU A 55 -12.69 4.65 9.78
N LYS A 56 -11.53 4.36 9.17
CA LYS A 56 -11.38 3.20 8.26
C LYS A 56 -11.43 1.86 8.99
N VAL A 57 -10.82 1.77 10.17
CA VAL A 57 -10.78 0.52 10.95
C VAL A 57 -12.17 0.11 11.45
N PRO A 58 -12.99 1.00 12.04
CA PRO A 58 -14.37 0.67 12.40
C PRO A 58 -15.25 0.28 11.20
N ASN A 59 -15.04 0.91 10.04
CA ASN A 59 -15.78 0.55 8.81
C ASN A 59 -15.51 -0.90 8.34
N GLU A 60 -14.39 -1.50 8.80
CA GLU A 60 -14.06 -2.91 8.56
C GLU A 60 -14.47 -3.83 9.72
N GLY A 61 -15.21 -3.31 10.71
CA GLY A 61 -15.77 -4.07 11.82
C GLY A 61 -14.82 -4.26 13.02
N PHE A 62 -13.68 -3.56 13.07
CA PHE A 62 -12.72 -3.69 14.17
C PHE A 62 -12.81 -2.54 15.17
N LYS A 63 -12.54 -2.85 16.45
CA LYS A 63 -12.41 -1.84 17.52
C LYS A 63 -11.07 -1.11 17.38
N ILE A 64 -11.05 0.20 17.65
CA ILE A 64 -9.82 1.00 17.63
C ILE A 64 -9.75 1.95 18.82
N VAL A 65 -8.53 2.14 19.33
CA VAL A 65 -8.18 3.14 20.36
C VAL A 65 -7.17 4.12 19.77
N GLY A 66 -7.45 5.42 19.87
CA GLY A 66 -6.56 6.47 19.40
C GLY A 66 -5.51 6.85 20.46
N LEU A 67 -4.26 7.00 20.05
CA LEU A 67 -3.19 7.63 20.83
C LEU A 67 -3.07 9.10 20.43
N TRP A 68 -2.77 9.95 21.40
CA TRP A 68 -2.44 11.35 21.12
C TRP A 68 -0.98 11.45 20.65
N ILE A 69 -0.75 11.12 19.39
CA ILE A 69 0.58 11.05 18.80
C ILE A 69 0.59 11.68 17.40
N SER A 70 1.70 12.26 16.99
CA SER A 70 1.90 12.78 15.64
C SER A 70 3.28 12.40 15.13
N GLY A 71 3.48 12.45 13.80
CA GLY A 71 4.83 12.33 13.23
C GLY A 71 5.72 13.51 13.64
N PHE A 72 7.03 13.29 13.64
CA PHE A 72 8.01 14.35 13.82
C PHE A 72 8.18 15.12 12.50
N HIS A 73 7.93 16.42 12.51
CA HIS A 73 8.04 17.30 11.33
C HIS A 73 9.45 17.87 11.23
N ARG A 74 10.26 17.34 10.32
CA ARG A 74 11.63 17.85 10.09
C ARG A 74 11.60 19.30 9.63
N GLY A 75 12.37 20.16 10.29
CA GLY A 75 12.46 21.58 9.96
C GLY A 75 11.39 22.49 10.61
N GLU A 76 10.39 21.94 11.32
CA GLU A 76 9.31 22.70 11.92
C GLU A 76 9.36 22.62 13.46
N ILE A 77 10.20 23.45 14.09
CA ILE A 77 10.45 23.41 15.55
C ILE A 77 9.14 23.63 16.32
N ILE A 78 8.31 24.59 15.93
CA ILE A 78 7.07 24.95 16.62
C ILE A 78 6.07 23.77 16.64
N ARG A 79 5.92 23.08 15.54
CA ARG A 79 5.04 21.89 15.45
C ARG A 79 5.54 20.70 16.30
N ASN A 80 6.83 20.64 16.53
CA ASN A 80 7.45 19.58 17.32
C ASN A 80 7.50 19.88 18.83
N LEU A 81 7.15 21.09 19.26
CA LEU A 81 7.23 21.47 20.69
C LEU A 81 6.40 20.54 21.61
N LEU A 82 5.25 20.09 21.13
CA LEU A 82 4.38 19.17 21.87
C LEU A 82 4.74 17.70 21.68
N PHE A 83 5.68 17.37 20.79
CA PHE A 83 6.03 15.98 20.49
C PHE A 83 6.51 15.18 21.69
N PRO A 84 7.39 15.68 22.59
CA PRO A 84 7.81 14.93 23.78
C PRO A 84 6.62 14.58 24.70
N PHE A 85 5.70 15.52 24.89
CA PHE A 85 4.50 15.30 25.71
C PHE A 85 3.57 14.28 25.05
N LYS A 86 3.32 14.39 23.74
CA LYS A 86 2.52 13.43 23.00
C LYS A 86 3.11 12.02 23.09
N LEU A 87 4.44 11.89 22.97
CA LEU A 87 5.12 10.61 23.09
C LEU A 87 4.97 10.04 24.52
N LEU A 88 5.19 10.85 25.56
CA LEU A 88 5.06 10.42 26.94
C LEU A 88 3.63 9.94 27.26
N PHE A 89 2.60 10.74 26.90
CA PHE A 89 1.19 10.35 27.10
C PHE A 89 0.83 9.10 26.32
N SER A 90 1.35 8.94 25.09
CA SER A 90 1.13 7.74 24.28
C SER A 90 1.79 6.50 24.89
N LEU A 91 2.98 6.63 25.49
CA LEU A 91 3.65 5.54 26.22
C LEU A 91 2.85 5.15 27.45
N ILE A 92 2.39 6.11 28.27
CA ILE A 92 1.57 5.84 29.45
C ILE A 92 0.27 5.12 29.05
N LYS A 93 -0.43 5.62 28.02
CA LYS A 93 -1.64 4.99 27.52
C LYS A 93 -1.37 3.58 26.96
N SER A 94 -0.23 3.37 26.31
CA SER A 94 0.18 2.05 25.83
C SER A 94 0.43 1.07 26.97
N ILE A 95 1.07 1.50 28.06
CA ILE A 95 1.25 0.67 29.28
C ILE A 95 -0.12 0.25 29.81
N PHE A 96 -1.07 1.20 29.92
CA PHE A 96 -2.41 0.91 30.41
C PHE A 96 -3.14 -0.09 29.51
N LEU A 97 -3.02 0.05 28.17
CA LEU A 97 -3.61 -0.87 27.20
C LEU A 97 -3.01 -2.28 27.33
N ILE A 98 -1.69 -2.42 27.43
CA ILE A 98 -1.04 -3.72 27.59
C ILE A 98 -1.48 -4.42 28.88
N ILE A 99 -1.52 -3.70 30.00
CA ILE A 99 -1.89 -4.27 31.30
C ILE A 99 -3.39 -4.65 31.34
N SER A 100 -4.27 -3.80 30.79
CA SER A 100 -5.72 -4.01 30.86
C SER A 100 -6.23 -5.01 29.82
N TYR A 101 -5.75 -4.94 28.59
CA TYR A 101 -6.19 -5.83 27.52
C TYR A 101 -5.51 -7.20 27.56
N LYS A 102 -4.24 -7.25 28.03
CA LYS A 102 -3.39 -8.46 28.14
C LYS A 102 -3.29 -9.18 26.79
N PRO A 103 -2.70 -8.54 25.78
CA PRO A 103 -2.57 -9.15 24.44
C PRO A 103 -1.61 -10.35 24.46
N ASP A 104 -1.90 -11.35 23.64
CA ASP A 104 -1.02 -12.49 23.38
C ASP A 104 0.03 -12.14 22.28
N LEU A 105 -0.26 -11.13 21.46
CA LEU A 105 0.61 -10.66 20.40
C LEU A 105 0.33 -9.17 20.09
N VAL A 106 1.37 -8.43 19.74
CA VAL A 106 1.23 -7.07 19.20
C VAL A 106 1.89 -6.97 17.82
N ILE A 107 1.12 -6.56 16.81
CA ILE A 107 1.57 -6.41 15.42
C ILE A 107 1.66 -4.93 15.07
N GLY A 108 2.77 -4.50 14.48
CA GLY A 108 2.97 -3.14 13.95
C GLY A 108 3.11 -3.13 12.44
N THR A 109 2.32 -2.32 11.75
CA THR A 109 2.45 -2.13 10.30
C THR A 109 3.09 -0.79 9.94
N GLY A 110 3.72 -0.13 10.92
CA GLY A 110 4.44 1.12 10.69
C GLY A 110 3.63 2.39 10.98
N GLY A 111 4.24 3.51 10.68
CA GLY A 111 3.74 4.82 11.08
C GLY A 111 4.12 5.15 12.55
N PHE A 112 3.92 6.41 12.92
CA PHE A 112 4.32 6.89 14.25
C PHE A 112 3.42 6.34 15.38
N ALA A 113 2.20 5.91 15.06
CA ALA A 113 1.26 5.35 16.05
C ALA A 113 1.72 3.97 16.58
N SER A 114 2.42 3.18 15.76
CA SER A 114 2.89 1.86 16.17
C SER A 114 4.06 1.90 17.15
N GLY A 115 4.84 3.00 17.17
CA GLY A 115 6.04 3.14 18.00
C GLY A 115 5.79 2.88 19.49
N PRO A 116 4.92 3.65 20.17
CA PRO A 116 4.69 3.52 21.61
C PRO A 116 4.19 2.15 22.02
N ILE A 117 3.16 1.62 21.34
CA ILE A 117 2.53 0.36 21.74
C ILE A 117 3.44 -0.85 21.53
N LEU A 118 4.18 -0.91 20.40
CA LEU A 118 5.14 -2.00 20.14
C LEU A 118 6.32 -1.95 21.11
N TYR A 119 6.83 -0.75 21.39
CA TYR A 119 7.93 -0.59 22.34
C TYR A 119 7.53 -1.07 23.73
N VAL A 120 6.34 -0.67 24.22
CA VAL A 120 5.83 -1.10 25.53
C VAL A 120 5.57 -2.61 25.53
N ALA A 121 4.93 -3.17 24.50
CA ALA A 121 4.69 -4.61 24.40
C ALA A 121 5.98 -5.42 24.51
N ALA A 122 7.00 -5.05 23.72
CA ALA A 122 8.32 -5.70 23.77
C ALA A 122 8.98 -5.60 25.15
N LYS A 123 8.83 -4.47 25.87
CA LYS A 123 9.35 -4.30 27.22
C LYS A 123 8.60 -5.10 28.28
N PHE A 124 7.34 -5.44 28.05
CA PHE A 124 6.52 -6.28 28.90
C PHE A 124 6.63 -7.78 28.56
N GLY A 125 7.49 -8.14 27.59
CA GLY A 125 7.67 -9.54 27.17
C GLY A 125 6.49 -10.11 26.38
N VAL A 126 5.62 -9.26 25.83
CA VAL A 126 4.56 -9.68 24.92
C VAL A 126 5.18 -9.93 23.53
N PRO A 127 4.91 -11.06 22.88
CA PRO A 127 5.35 -11.33 21.51
C PRO A 127 5.02 -10.18 20.55
N THR A 128 5.98 -9.84 19.69
CA THR A 128 5.89 -8.66 18.81
C THR A 128 6.34 -8.94 17.39
N LEU A 129 5.55 -8.49 16.43
CA LEU A 129 5.85 -8.55 15.01
C LEU A 129 5.70 -7.17 14.37
N ILE A 130 6.65 -6.77 13.53
CA ILE A 130 6.48 -5.59 12.66
C ILE A 130 6.50 -6.00 11.18
N GLN A 131 5.72 -5.27 10.37
CA GLN A 131 5.71 -5.40 8.92
C GLN A 131 6.24 -4.12 8.29
N GLU A 132 7.23 -4.23 7.38
CA GLU A 132 7.80 -3.12 6.62
C GLU A 132 7.39 -3.23 5.15
N GLN A 133 6.67 -2.22 4.67
CA GLN A 133 6.09 -2.20 3.33
C GLN A 133 7.06 -1.71 2.26
N ASN A 134 8.04 -0.90 2.61
CA ASN A 134 8.89 -0.18 1.67
C ASN A 134 10.24 -0.84 1.48
N SER A 135 10.85 -0.62 0.34
CA SER A 135 12.23 -1.03 0.06
C SER A 135 13.28 -0.28 0.91
N TYR A 136 12.87 0.80 1.55
CA TYR A 136 13.66 1.57 2.52
C TYR A 136 12.89 1.69 3.82
N ALA A 137 13.42 1.10 4.88
CA ALA A 137 12.72 0.99 6.15
C ALA A 137 12.39 2.35 6.78
N GLY A 138 11.17 2.47 7.28
CA GLY A 138 10.71 3.64 8.02
C GLY A 138 11.42 3.80 9.37
N ILE A 139 11.52 5.04 9.86
CA ILE A 139 12.25 5.35 11.12
C ILE A 139 11.68 4.57 12.29
N THR A 140 10.35 4.50 12.42
CA THR A 140 9.70 3.77 13.51
C THR A 140 10.10 2.30 13.51
N ASN A 141 10.05 1.63 12.34
CA ASN A 141 10.44 0.23 12.23
C ASN A 141 11.92 0.01 12.49
N LYS A 142 12.81 0.93 12.07
CA LYS A 142 14.25 0.89 12.41
C LYS A 142 14.51 0.96 13.91
N ILE A 143 13.75 1.79 14.63
CA ILE A 143 13.87 1.90 16.08
C ILE A 143 13.33 0.62 16.76
N LEU A 144 12.15 0.17 16.34
CA LEU A 144 11.48 -0.99 16.90
C LEU A 144 12.20 -2.31 16.63
N SER A 145 12.93 -2.43 15.53
CA SER A 145 13.62 -3.67 15.11
C SER A 145 14.59 -4.22 16.16
N LYS A 146 15.10 -3.35 17.03
CA LYS A 146 15.98 -3.73 18.14
C LYS A 146 15.25 -4.49 19.26
N TYR A 147 13.95 -4.32 19.36
CA TYR A 147 13.13 -4.77 20.49
C TYR A 147 12.15 -5.88 20.11
N VAL A 148 11.64 -5.89 18.87
CA VAL A 148 10.63 -6.84 18.42
C VAL A 148 11.24 -8.22 18.12
N ASP A 149 10.40 -9.24 18.13
CA ASP A 149 10.79 -10.63 17.91
C ASP A 149 10.92 -10.95 16.43
N LEU A 150 9.99 -10.47 15.59
CA LEU A 150 9.94 -10.80 14.17
C LEU A 150 9.68 -9.57 13.28
N ILE A 151 10.24 -9.60 12.06
CA ILE A 151 10.15 -8.51 11.08
C ILE A 151 9.77 -9.09 9.72
N CYS A 152 8.52 -8.94 9.33
CA CYS A 152 8.06 -9.27 7.99
C CYS A 152 8.36 -8.11 7.03
N VAL A 153 9.04 -8.39 5.93
CA VAL A 153 9.44 -7.37 4.95
C VAL A 153 8.86 -7.68 3.57
N ALA A 154 8.64 -6.62 2.79
CA ALA A 154 8.12 -6.75 1.43
C ALA A 154 9.21 -6.84 0.35
N TYR A 155 10.43 -6.47 0.67
CA TYR A 155 11.54 -6.41 -0.27
C TYR A 155 12.75 -7.19 0.23
N GLU A 156 13.55 -7.69 -0.70
CA GLU A 156 14.87 -8.28 -0.44
C GLU A 156 15.86 -7.25 0.09
N ASN A 157 17.01 -7.71 0.58
CA ASN A 157 18.13 -6.87 1.03
C ASN A 157 17.82 -5.94 2.22
N MET A 158 16.85 -6.32 3.06
CA MET A 158 16.47 -5.56 4.25
C MET A 158 17.40 -5.77 5.45
N GLN A 159 18.34 -6.71 5.38
CA GLN A 159 19.42 -6.90 6.39
C GLN A 159 20.32 -5.66 6.56
N ARG A 160 20.32 -4.73 5.63
CA ARG A 160 20.95 -3.41 5.78
C ARG A 160 20.29 -2.50 6.81
N PHE A 161 19.07 -2.83 7.24
CA PHE A 161 18.29 -2.07 8.22
C PHE A 161 17.94 -2.87 9.47
N PHE A 162 17.85 -4.19 9.34
CA PHE A 162 17.31 -5.09 10.36
C PHE A 162 18.23 -6.28 10.57
N THR A 163 18.19 -6.88 11.76
CA THR A 163 18.91 -8.11 12.09
C THR A 163 18.40 -9.26 11.23
N LYS A 164 19.29 -9.93 10.52
CA LYS A 164 18.96 -10.95 9.49
C LYS A 164 18.08 -12.09 10.04
N GLU A 165 18.37 -12.53 11.25
CA GLU A 165 17.71 -13.66 11.92
C GLU A 165 16.23 -13.38 12.25
N LYS A 166 15.85 -12.10 12.30
CA LYS A 166 14.46 -11.67 12.55
C LYS A 166 13.65 -11.42 11.26
N ILE A 167 14.29 -11.47 10.09
CA ILE A 167 13.65 -11.08 8.82
C ILE A 167 12.94 -12.26 8.18
N ILE A 168 11.67 -12.05 7.85
CA ILE A 168 10.88 -12.92 6.97
C ILE A 168 10.48 -12.13 5.73
N LEU A 169 10.87 -12.60 4.54
CA LEU A 169 10.42 -12.04 3.28
C LEU A 169 9.01 -12.54 2.95
N ALA A 170 8.01 -11.74 3.29
CA ALA A 170 6.60 -12.12 3.17
C ALA A 170 5.87 -11.41 2.01
N GLY A 171 6.39 -10.26 1.55
CA GLY A 171 5.67 -9.38 0.65
C GLY A 171 4.75 -8.40 1.40
N ASN A 172 3.96 -7.64 0.64
CA ASN A 172 2.95 -6.75 1.20
C ASN A 172 1.56 -7.38 1.12
N PRO A 173 0.76 -7.29 2.18
CA PRO A 173 -0.65 -7.62 2.14
C PRO A 173 -1.39 -6.75 1.11
N ILE A 174 -2.03 -7.37 0.15
CA ILE A 174 -2.85 -6.72 -0.87
C ILE A 174 -4.30 -7.18 -0.80
N ARG A 175 -5.18 -6.49 -1.52
CA ARG A 175 -6.60 -6.82 -1.56
C ARG A 175 -6.84 -8.14 -2.32
N LYS A 176 -7.65 -9.04 -1.76
CA LYS A 176 -7.93 -10.36 -2.37
C LYS A 176 -8.59 -10.27 -3.75
N ASN A 177 -9.46 -9.29 -3.98
CA ASN A 177 -10.13 -9.08 -5.26
C ASN A 177 -9.18 -8.73 -6.43
N ILE A 178 -7.94 -8.35 -6.15
CA ILE A 178 -6.91 -8.14 -7.18
C ILE A 178 -6.27 -9.46 -7.60
N ILE A 179 -6.29 -10.48 -6.74
CA ILE A 179 -5.73 -11.79 -7.03
C ILE A 179 -6.68 -12.65 -7.85
N GLU A 180 -7.99 -12.48 -7.65
CA GLU A 180 -9.06 -13.32 -8.20
C GLU A 180 -9.96 -12.52 -9.15
N ILE A 181 -9.45 -12.15 -10.33
CA ILE A 181 -10.25 -11.49 -11.36
C ILE A 181 -10.78 -12.58 -12.31
N ASN A 182 -12.10 -12.75 -12.34
CA ASN A 182 -12.76 -13.70 -13.22
C ASN A 182 -13.95 -13.03 -13.94
N ARG A 183 -13.64 -12.26 -15.00
CA ARG A 183 -14.64 -11.62 -15.86
C ARG A 183 -14.20 -11.61 -17.32
N ASP A 184 -15.17 -11.58 -18.23
CA ASP A 184 -14.93 -11.44 -19.67
C ASP A 184 -14.34 -10.05 -19.98
N GLU A 185 -13.27 -10.02 -20.79
CA GLU A 185 -12.59 -8.80 -21.24
C GLU A 185 -13.55 -7.82 -21.94
N LYS A 186 -14.50 -8.32 -22.75
CA LYS A 186 -15.49 -7.49 -23.45
C LYS A 186 -16.43 -6.78 -22.49
N GLU A 187 -16.87 -7.49 -21.44
CA GLU A 187 -17.71 -6.91 -20.39
C GLU A 187 -16.95 -5.80 -19.65
N ILE A 188 -15.68 -6.04 -19.34
CA ILE A 188 -14.84 -5.05 -18.66
C ILE A 188 -14.60 -3.81 -19.53
N LYS A 189 -14.29 -3.98 -20.81
CA LYS A 189 -14.12 -2.85 -21.75
C LYS A 189 -15.39 -2.02 -21.89
N SER A 190 -16.57 -2.66 -21.91
CA SER A 190 -17.85 -1.98 -21.95
C SER A 190 -18.12 -1.14 -20.69
N LEU A 191 -17.71 -1.61 -19.50
CA LEU A 191 -17.86 -0.86 -18.23
C LEU A 191 -17.13 0.49 -18.22
N PHE A 192 -16.05 0.62 -19.01
CA PHE A 192 -15.24 1.82 -19.10
C PHE A 192 -15.41 2.56 -20.44
N ASP A 193 -16.43 2.20 -21.25
CA ASP A 193 -16.68 2.79 -22.57
C ASP A 193 -15.45 2.80 -23.50
N LEU A 194 -14.70 1.69 -23.52
CA LEU A 194 -13.45 1.57 -24.27
C LEU A 194 -13.69 1.05 -25.70
N LYS A 195 -12.86 1.48 -26.63
CA LYS A 195 -12.81 0.90 -27.98
C LYS A 195 -12.07 -0.43 -27.93
N SER A 196 -12.68 -1.48 -28.50
CA SER A 196 -12.15 -2.85 -28.40
C SER A 196 -10.81 -3.04 -29.09
N GLU A 197 -10.56 -2.31 -30.18
CA GLU A 197 -9.36 -2.38 -31.02
C GLU A 197 -8.15 -1.63 -30.45
N ASN A 198 -8.38 -0.69 -29.51
CA ASN A 198 -7.33 0.15 -28.98
C ASN A 198 -6.70 -0.45 -27.71
N LYS A 199 -5.39 -0.25 -27.54
CA LYS A 199 -4.73 -0.51 -26.25
C LYS A 199 -5.18 0.52 -25.22
N THR A 200 -5.28 0.08 -23.97
CA THR A 200 -5.79 0.87 -22.86
C THR A 200 -4.66 1.25 -21.89
N VAL A 201 -4.54 2.54 -21.59
CA VAL A 201 -3.69 3.02 -20.48
C VAL A 201 -4.55 3.38 -19.28
N LEU A 202 -4.21 2.80 -18.14
CA LEU A 202 -4.78 3.14 -16.83
C LEU A 202 -3.86 4.11 -16.09
N ILE A 203 -4.40 5.23 -15.63
CA ILE A 203 -3.65 6.30 -14.98
C ILE A 203 -4.16 6.50 -13.55
N ILE A 204 -3.28 6.29 -12.55
CA ILE A 204 -3.62 6.34 -11.12
C ILE A 204 -2.65 7.23 -10.37
N GLY A 205 -3.12 8.40 -9.93
CA GLY A 205 -2.37 9.32 -9.07
C GLY A 205 -2.46 9.02 -7.57
N GLY A 206 -3.15 7.92 -7.18
CA GLY A 206 -3.56 7.61 -5.81
C GLY A 206 -5.01 8.01 -5.54
N SER A 207 -5.52 7.77 -4.31
CA SER A 207 -6.93 8.01 -3.96
C SER A 207 -7.36 9.49 -4.02
N LEU A 208 -6.41 10.40 -3.77
CA LEU A 208 -6.65 11.84 -3.83
C LEU A 208 -6.30 12.46 -5.19
N GLY A 209 -5.76 11.64 -6.11
CA GLY A 209 -5.16 12.12 -7.35
C GLY A 209 -3.74 12.67 -7.16
N ALA A 210 -3.12 13.07 -8.26
CA ALA A 210 -1.79 13.69 -8.29
C ALA A 210 -1.81 14.82 -9.31
N LEU A 211 -1.64 16.05 -8.86
CA LEU A 211 -1.81 17.24 -9.71
C LEU A 211 -0.87 17.21 -10.92
N SER A 212 0.40 16.90 -10.73
CA SER A 212 1.40 16.81 -11.80
C SER A 212 1.03 15.79 -12.87
N ILE A 213 0.55 14.60 -12.47
CA ILE A 213 0.07 13.57 -13.39
C ILE A 213 -1.20 14.07 -14.10
N ASN A 214 -2.15 14.62 -13.35
CA ASN A 214 -3.42 15.07 -13.90
C ASN A 214 -3.24 16.17 -14.95
N GLU A 215 -2.42 17.19 -14.68
CA GLU A 215 -2.13 18.27 -15.63
C GLU A 215 -1.40 17.76 -16.88
N THR A 216 -0.46 16.82 -16.68
CA THR A 216 0.24 16.17 -17.82
C THR A 216 -0.73 15.43 -18.72
N ILE A 217 -1.63 14.64 -18.15
CA ILE A 217 -2.59 13.86 -18.93
C ILE A 217 -3.62 14.78 -19.61
N GLU A 218 -4.14 15.78 -18.91
CA GLU A 218 -5.04 16.77 -19.51
C GLU A 218 -4.46 17.40 -20.75
N ASN A 219 -3.21 17.87 -20.69
CA ASN A 219 -2.49 18.48 -21.81
C ASN A 219 -2.21 17.48 -22.94
N GLY A 220 -2.01 16.21 -22.59
CA GLY A 220 -1.67 15.15 -23.53
C GLY A 220 -2.84 14.37 -24.12
N LEU A 221 -4.09 14.58 -23.66
CA LEU A 221 -5.26 13.77 -24.07
C LEU A 221 -5.44 13.72 -25.59
N LYS A 222 -5.27 14.87 -26.29
CA LYS A 222 -5.38 14.92 -27.75
C LYS A 222 -4.34 14.01 -28.41
N LYS A 223 -3.09 14.05 -27.95
CA LYS A 223 -1.99 13.23 -28.46
C LYS A 223 -2.22 11.74 -28.21
N LEU A 224 -2.75 11.37 -27.02
CA LEU A 224 -3.12 9.99 -26.70
C LEU A 224 -4.24 9.48 -27.63
N LYS A 225 -5.29 10.29 -27.87
CA LYS A 225 -6.36 9.99 -28.81
C LYS A 225 -5.84 9.77 -30.24
N GLU A 226 -5.00 10.67 -30.75
CA GLU A 226 -4.40 10.61 -32.09
C GLU A 226 -3.54 9.35 -32.26
N ASN A 227 -3.00 8.81 -31.17
CA ASN A 227 -2.26 7.56 -31.15
C ASN A 227 -3.13 6.33 -30.86
N ASN A 228 -4.45 6.39 -31.01
CA ASN A 228 -5.37 5.27 -30.80
C ASN A 228 -5.19 4.58 -29.44
N LEU A 229 -5.17 5.36 -28.36
CA LEU A 229 -5.15 4.86 -26.98
C LEU A 229 -6.51 5.09 -26.31
N ASN A 230 -7.01 4.07 -25.64
CA ASN A 230 -8.00 4.23 -24.60
C ASN A 230 -7.35 4.74 -23.32
N VAL A 231 -8.08 5.54 -22.54
CA VAL A 231 -7.60 6.09 -21.28
C VAL A 231 -8.63 5.88 -20.18
N ILE A 232 -8.25 5.17 -19.13
CA ILE A 232 -8.99 5.12 -17.85
C ILE A 232 -8.21 5.99 -16.87
N TRP A 233 -8.80 7.08 -16.40
CA TRP A 233 -8.07 8.08 -15.64
C TRP A 233 -8.70 8.32 -14.26
N GLN A 234 -8.02 7.91 -13.18
CA GLN A 234 -8.41 8.25 -11.81
C GLN A 234 -7.81 9.58 -11.39
N THR A 235 -8.63 10.60 -11.32
CA THR A 235 -8.22 12.00 -11.13
C THR A 235 -8.13 12.44 -9.67
N GLY A 236 -8.85 11.76 -8.76
CA GLY A 236 -9.15 12.27 -7.41
C GLY A 236 -10.24 13.34 -7.43
N THR A 237 -10.74 13.69 -6.24
CA THR A 237 -11.87 14.62 -6.08
C THR A 237 -11.58 16.01 -6.65
N GLY A 238 -10.39 16.55 -6.37
CA GLY A 238 -10.06 17.94 -6.69
C GLY A 238 -9.88 18.25 -8.19
N PHE A 239 -9.71 17.22 -9.03
CA PHE A 239 -9.45 17.39 -10.46
C PHE A 239 -10.57 16.85 -11.36
N SER A 240 -11.54 16.14 -10.78
CA SER A 240 -12.55 15.38 -11.53
C SER A 240 -13.40 16.26 -12.47
N GLN A 241 -13.84 17.43 -12.02
CA GLN A 241 -14.63 18.34 -12.83
C GLN A 241 -13.85 18.81 -14.06
N ARG A 242 -12.62 19.32 -13.85
CA ARG A 242 -11.74 19.83 -14.90
C ARG A 242 -11.40 18.73 -15.94
N ALA A 243 -11.19 17.49 -15.47
CA ALA A 243 -10.95 16.36 -16.36
C ALA A 243 -12.17 16.05 -17.25
N ASN A 244 -13.39 16.06 -16.69
CA ASN A 244 -14.62 15.83 -17.44
C ASN A 244 -14.86 16.93 -18.48
N GLU A 245 -14.65 18.19 -18.13
CA GLU A 245 -14.76 19.31 -19.07
C GLU A 245 -13.80 19.10 -20.25
N LYS A 246 -12.56 18.73 -19.96
CA LYS A 246 -11.55 18.48 -21.01
C LYS A 246 -11.88 17.30 -21.92
N ILE A 247 -12.41 16.20 -21.37
CA ILE A 247 -12.85 15.03 -22.16
C ILE A 247 -14.02 15.42 -23.07
N ASN A 248 -14.97 16.20 -22.58
CA ASN A 248 -16.11 16.68 -23.38
C ASN A 248 -15.67 17.56 -24.55
N GLU A 249 -14.67 18.44 -24.36
CA GLU A 249 -14.08 19.25 -25.44
C GLU A 249 -13.50 18.35 -26.56
N ILE A 250 -12.84 17.25 -26.20
CA ILE A 250 -12.22 16.33 -27.14
C ILE A 250 -13.27 15.48 -27.85
N ASN A 251 -14.42 15.27 -27.23
CA ASN A 251 -15.58 14.52 -27.73
C ASN A 251 -15.18 13.20 -28.40
N THR A 252 -14.72 12.23 -27.61
CA THR A 252 -14.27 10.94 -28.14
C THR A 252 -14.63 9.79 -27.21
N GLN A 253 -15.04 8.67 -27.79
CA GLN A 253 -15.14 7.40 -27.08
C GLN A 253 -13.75 6.85 -26.74
N GLY A 254 -13.63 6.11 -25.65
CA GLY A 254 -12.41 5.43 -25.23
C GLY A 254 -11.57 6.23 -24.23
N ILE A 255 -12.02 7.45 -23.83
CA ILE A 255 -11.36 8.23 -22.77
C ILE A 255 -12.36 8.51 -21.68
N THR A 256 -12.11 7.99 -20.48
CA THR A 256 -12.98 8.15 -19.32
C THR A 256 -12.22 8.64 -18.10
N SER A 257 -12.84 9.52 -17.31
CA SER A 257 -12.30 9.96 -16.03
C SER A 257 -13.19 9.54 -14.88
N HIS A 258 -12.54 9.19 -13.78
CA HIS A 258 -13.18 8.75 -12.56
C HIS A 258 -12.58 9.49 -11.37
N GLN A 259 -13.40 10.08 -10.53
CA GLN A 259 -12.94 10.65 -9.27
C GLN A 259 -12.22 9.59 -8.42
N PHE A 260 -12.83 8.40 -8.34
CA PHE A 260 -12.29 7.24 -7.64
C PHE A 260 -12.84 5.95 -8.24
N ILE A 261 -11.98 5.01 -8.57
CA ILE A 261 -12.36 3.69 -9.12
C ILE A 261 -12.57 2.72 -7.98
N LYS A 262 -13.84 2.45 -7.64
CA LYS A 262 -14.18 1.54 -6.52
C LYS A 262 -13.75 0.09 -6.77
N LYS A 263 -13.89 -0.38 -8.02
CA LYS A 263 -13.50 -1.72 -8.48
C LYS A 263 -12.22 -1.62 -9.31
N ILE A 264 -11.13 -1.25 -8.65
CA ILE A 264 -9.84 -1.01 -9.34
C ILE A 264 -9.31 -2.26 -10.03
N GLU A 265 -9.65 -3.46 -9.54
CA GLU A 265 -9.31 -4.73 -10.15
C GLU A 265 -9.80 -4.82 -11.61
N LEU A 266 -10.99 -4.29 -11.92
CA LEU A 266 -11.53 -4.28 -13.28
C LEU A 266 -10.76 -3.31 -14.19
N ALA A 267 -10.33 -2.16 -13.64
CA ALA A 267 -9.51 -1.22 -14.40
C ALA A 267 -8.10 -1.76 -14.66
N TYR A 268 -7.52 -2.49 -13.69
CA TYR A 268 -6.27 -3.22 -13.88
C TYR A 268 -6.39 -4.26 -14.99
N GLU A 269 -7.48 -5.01 -15.02
CA GLU A 269 -7.71 -6.02 -16.07
C GLU A 269 -7.89 -5.39 -17.45
N ALA A 270 -8.64 -4.28 -17.56
CA ALA A 270 -8.84 -3.56 -18.80
C ALA A 270 -7.55 -2.93 -19.37
N ALA A 271 -6.56 -2.69 -18.52
CA ALA A 271 -5.35 -1.96 -18.91
C ALA A 271 -4.34 -2.83 -19.66
N ASP A 272 -3.68 -2.28 -20.68
CA ASP A 272 -2.48 -2.83 -21.30
C ASP A 272 -1.21 -2.17 -20.74
N ILE A 273 -1.30 -0.91 -20.32
CA ILE A 273 -0.22 -0.13 -19.71
C ILE A 273 -0.78 0.54 -18.46
N ILE A 274 0.02 0.60 -17.40
CA ILE A 274 -0.38 1.27 -16.16
C ILE A 274 0.59 2.39 -15.84
N VAL A 275 0.06 3.58 -15.57
CA VAL A 275 0.79 4.71 -15.01
C VAL A 275 0.38 4.87 -13.56
N SER A 276 1.32 4.82 -12.63
CA SER A 276 1.00 4.84 -11.20
C SER A 276 2.03 5.60 -10.37
N ARG A 277 1.58 6.13 -9.21
CA ARG A 277 2.48 6.48 -8.11
C ARG A 277 3.15 5.22 -7.56
N ALA A 278 4.38 5.37 -7.03
CA ALA A 278 5.19 4.26 -6.53
C ALA A 278 4.98 3.98 -5.02
N GLY A 279 3.72 4.02 -4.57
CA GLY A 279 3.36 3.61 -3.21
C GLY A 279 3.59 2.10 -3.02
N ALA A 280 4.04 1.69 -1.84
CA ALA A 280 4.43 0.30 -1.58
C ALA A 280 3.32 -0.72 -1.89
N ILE A 281 2.08 -0.45 -1.46
CA ILE A 281 0.94 -1.34 -1.72
C ILE A 281 0.56 -1.33 -3.20
N ALA A 282 0.55 -0.14 -3.85
CA ALA A 282 0.28 -0.05 -5.28
C ALA A 282 1.29 -0.87 -6.09
N ILE A 283 2.58 -0.77 -5.80
CA ILE A 283 3.62 -1.59 -6.45
C ILE A 283 3.35 -3.09 -6.25
N SER A 284 2.98 -3.50 -5.04
CA SER A 284 2.70 -4.92 -4.78
C SER A 284 1.47 -5.42 -5.54
N GLU A 285 0.44 -4.59 -5.70
CA GLU A 285 -0.69 -4.87 -6.58
C GLU A 285 -0.25 -4.99 -8.05
N LEU A 286 0.57 -4.05 -8.52
CA LEU A 286 1.11 -4.05 -9.89
C LEU A 286 1.95 -5.30 -10.18
N CYS A 287 2.74 -5.77 -9.23
CA CYS A 287 3.48 -7.02 -9.35
C CYS A 287 2.54 -8.22 -9.55
N VAL A 288 1.42 -8.28 -8.83
CA VAL A 288 0.42 -9.34 -8.98
C VAL A 288 -0.32 -9.24 -10.32
N ILE A 289 -0.62 -8.02 -10.77
CA ILE A 289 -1.26 -7.79 -12.08
C ILE A 289 -0.32 -8.17 -13.22
N GLY A 290 0.98 -7.86 -13.13
CA GLY A 290 1.96 -8.28 -14.12
C GLY A 290 1.87 -7.55 -15.46
N LYS A 291 1.42 -6.29 -15.46
CA LYS A 291 1.32 -5.48 -16.69
C LYS A 291 2.45 -4.44 -16.78
N PRO A 292 2.85 -4.03 -18.00
CA PRO A 292 3.83 -2.97 -18.21
C PRO A 292 3.46 -1.72 -17.41
N THR A 293 4.40 -1.19 -16.65
CA THR A 293 4.12 -0.10 -15.72
C THR A 293 5.13 1.03 -15.85
N ILE A 294 4.62 2.27 -15.88
CA ILE A 294 5.40 3.50 -15.75
C ILE A 294 5.14 4.06 -14.35
N LEU A 295 6.19 4.16 -13.54
CA LEU A 295 6.11 4.66 -12.17
C LEU A 295 6.49 6.14 -12.10
N ILE A 296 5.66 6.93 -11.41
CA ILE A 296 5.89 8.35 -11.16
C ILE A 296 5.93 8.54 -9.63
N PRO A 297 7.13 8.44 -9.02
CA PRO A 297 7.28 8.61 -7.58
C PRO A 297 6.83 9.99 -7.11
N SER A 298 6.05 10.06 -6.04
CA SER A 298 5.70 11.33 -5.41
C SER A 298 6.92 11.93 -4.72
N PRO A 299 7.26 13.22 -4.96
CA PRO A 299 8.36 13.89 -4.27
C PRO A 299 8.00 14.24 -2.81
N ASN A 300 6.72 14.31 -2.47
CA ASN A 300 6.21 14.77 -1.19
C ASN A 300 6.00 13.64 -0.16
N VAL A 301 6.95 12.70 -0.10
CA VAL A 301 6.88 11.57 0.84
C VAL A 301 8.14 11.47 1.69
N ALA A 302 7.96 10.97 2.92
CA ALA A 302 9.07 10.81 3.86
C ALA A 302 10.19 9.95 3.26
N GLU A 303 11.46 10.34 3.48
CA GLU A 303 12.64 9.54 3.11
C GLU A 303 12.75 9.22 1.60
N ASN A 304 11.98 9.91 0.74
CA ASN A 304 11.89 9.63 -0.69
C ASN A 304 11.59 8.15 -1.00
N HIS A 305 10.77 7.52 -0.16
CA HIS A 305 10.55 6.07 -0.23
C HIS A 305 9.89 5.63 -1.54
N GLN A 306 9.01 6.47 -2.15
CA GLN A 306 8.42 6.10 -3.45
C GLN A 306 9.46 6.00 -4.56
N TYR A 307 10.43 6.91 -4.61
CA TYR A 307 11.52 6.81 -5.58
C TYR A 307 12.34 5.53 -5.36
N LYS A 308 12.68 5.20 -4.12
CA LYS A 308 13.42 3.99 -3.77
C LYS A 308 12.65 2.71 -4.11
N ASN A 309 11.33 2.71 -3.89
CA ASN A 309 10.46 1.62 -4.30
C ASN A 309 10.45 1.45 -5.83
N ALA A 310 10.25 2.54 -6.58
CA ALA A 310 10.28 2.51 -8.04
C ALA A 310 11.64 2.02 -8.56
N GLN A 311 12.74 2.55 -8.01
CA GLN A 311 14.09 2.17 -8.41
C GLN A 311 14.37 0.67 -8.20
N SER A 312 13.76 0.04 -7.17
CA SER A 312 13.91 -1.40 -6.95
C SER A 312 13.32 -2.26 -8.06
N LEU A 313 12.27 -1.77 -8.76
CA LEU A 313 11.68 -2.42 -9.93
C LEU A 313 12.46 -2.10 -11.21
N VAL A 314 12.88 -0.85 -11.37
CA VAL A 314 13.67 -0.41 -12.54
C VAL A 314 14.99 -1.18 -12.62
N ASN A 315 15.68 -1.38 -11.50
CA ASN A 315 16.92 -2.17 -11.43
C ASN A 315 16.73 -3.65 -11.82
N LYS A 316 15.48 -4.13 -11.87
CA LYS A 316 15.12 -5.50 -12.30
C LYS A 316 14.46 -5.50 -13.68
N ASN A 317 14.53 -4.41 -14.43
CA ASN A 317 13.83 -4.20 -15.72
C ASN A 317 12.33 -4.55 -15.62
N ALA A 318 11.70 -4.19 -14.48
CA ALA A 318 10.30 -4.53 -14.19
C ALA A 318 9.35 -3.33 -14.28
N ALA A 319 9.85 -2.13 -14.46
CA ALA A 319 9.06 -0.91 -14.68
C ALA A 319 9.92 0.18 -15.32
N LEU A 320 9.24 1.14 -15.98
CA LEU A 320 9.83 2.42 -16.36
C LEU A 320 9.63 3.44 -15.23
N LEU A 321 10.49 4.46 -15.18
CA LEU A 321 10.39 5.53 -14.19
C LEU A 321 10.44 6.88 -14.88
N VAL A 322 9.45 7.73 -14.61
CA VAL A 322 9.43 9.15 -14.96
C VAL A 322 9.42 9.94 -13.66
N GLN A 323 10.36 10.87 -13.50
CA GLN A 323 10.35 11.74 -12.33
C GLN A 323 9.14 12.69 -12.37
N ASP A 324 8.58 13.02 -11.22
CA ASP A 324 7.40 13.89 -11.12
C ASP A 324 7.64 15.26 -11.78
N SER A 325 8.85 15.83 -11.65
CA SER A 325 9.27 17.07 -12.30
C SER A 325 9.32 17.00 -13.82
N ASP A 326 9.54 15.81 -14.37
CA ASP A 326 9.70 15.56 -15.80
C ASP A 326 8.38 15.10 -16.45
N ALA A 327 7.34 14.83 -15.65
CA ALA A 327 6.10 14.24 -16.13
C ALA A 327 5.49 15.01 -17.31
N ASN A 328 5.38 16.33 -17.20
CA ASN A 328 4.81 17.19 -18.26
C ASN A 328 5.52 17.05 -19.62
N ASN A 329 6.81 16.77 -19.61
CA ASN A 329 7.63 16.75 -20.83
C ASN A 329 7.81 15.34 -21.42
N LYS A 330 7.67 14.29 -20.58
CA LYS A 330 8.09 12.93 -20.96
C LYS A 330 6.97 11.90 -20.91
N LEU A 331 6.01 12.02 -19.96
CA LEU A 331 5.08 10.93 -19.65
C LEU A 331 4.25 10.49 -20.85
N VAL A 332 3.68 11.45 -21.60
CA VAL A 332 2.80 11.13 -22.72
C VAL A 332 3.57 10.44 -23.84
N ASP A 333 4.80 10.87 -24.11
CA ASP A 333 5.68 10.24 -25.09
C ASP A 333 6.10 8.84 -24.63
N GLU A 334 6.49 8.65 -23.39
CA GLU A 334 6.81 7.33 -22.81
C GLU A 334 5.63 6.35 -22.92
N ILE A 335 4.39 6.80 -22.71
CA ILE A 335 3.19 5.96 -22.89
C ILE A 335 3.08 5.51 -24.35
N ILE A 336 3.24 6.44 -25.31
CA ILE A 336 3.12 6.16 -26.73
C ILE A 336 4.25 5.26 -27.21
N ASP A 337 5.47 5.53 -26.81
CA ASP A 337 6.65 4.75 -27.17
C ASP A 337 6.54 3.32 -26.62
N LEU A 338 6.12 3.18 -25.35
CA LEU A 338 5.87 1.87 -24.74
C LEU A 338 4.76 1.12 -25.48
N LYS A 339 3.63 1.78 -25.80
CA LYS A 339 2.53 1.20 -26.57
C LYS A 339 3.00 0.62 -27.92
N ASN A 340 3.94 1.30 -28.56
CA ASN A 340 4.45 0.91 -29.88
C ASN A 340 5.57 -0.14 -29.79
N ASN A 341 6.09 -0.43 -28.62
CA ASN A 341 7.16 -1.41 -28.38
C ASN A 341 6.63 -2.67 -27.68
N SER A 342 6.04 -3.60 -28.44
CA SER A 342 5.46 -4.83 -27.93
C SER A 342 6.49 -5.73 -27.21
N PHE A 343 7.76 -5.69 -27.64
CA PHE A 343 8.83 -6.44 -26.99
C PHE A 343 9.06 -5.93 -25.55
N LEU A 344 9.25 -4.61 -25.40
CA LEU A 344 9.43 -3.98 -24.10
C LEU A 344 8.22 -4.15 -23.19
N MET A 345 6.99 -4.03 -23.74
CA MET A 345 5.76 -4.30 -22.98
C MET A 345 5.78 -5.71 -22.40
N ASN A 346 6.10 -6.71 -23.21
CA ASN A 346 6.14 -8.09 -22.75
C ASN A 346 7.25 -8.33 -21.72
N GLU A 347 8.45 -7.79 -21.94
CA GLU A 347 9.58 -7.88 -21.01
C GLU A 347 9.23 -7.29 -19.64
N LEU A 348 8.73 -6.05 -19.60
CA LEU A 348 8.34 -5.38 -18.35
C LEU A 348 7.23 -6.15 -17.63
N GLY A 349 6.20 -6.61 -18.37
CA GLY A 349 5.10 -7.39 -17.81
C GLY A 349 5.57 -8.72 -17.19
N GLN A 350 6.45 -9.45 -17.85
CA GLN A 350 7.02 -10.68 -17.32
C GLN A 350 7.93 -10.44 -16.11
N ASN A 351 8.75 -9.40 -16.14
CA ASN A 351 9.69 -9.11 -15.07
C ASN A 351 8.98 -8.61 -13.81
N ILE A 352 7.98 -7.72 -13.94
CA ILE A 352 7.21 -7.25 -12.78
C ILE A 352 6.42 -8.41 -12.15
N LYS A 353 5.91 -9.35 -12.96
CA LYS A 353 5.18 -10.53 -12.50
C LYS A 353 6.04 -11.47 -11.64
N LYS A 354 7.33 -11.59 -11.93
CA LYS A 354 8.27 -12.40 -11.12
C LYS A 354 8.46 -11.87 -9.70
N LEU A 355 8.05 -10.63 -9.45
CA LEU A 355 8.19 -9.96 -8.13
C LEU A 355 6.91 -10.07 -7.28
N GLU A 356 5.94 -10.88 -7.68
CA GLU A 356 4.66 -11.03 -6.98
C GLU A 356 4.77 -11.82 -5.66
N TYR A 357 4.00 -11.35 -4.66
CA TYR A 357 3.76 -12.07 -3.40
C TYR A 357 2.24 -12.13 -3.15
N LYS A 358 1.57 -13.16 -3.69
CA LYS A 358 0.09 -13.29 -3.59
C LYS A 358 -0.41 -13.56 -2.17
N ASN A 359 0.35 -14.33 -1.41
CA ASN A 359 -0.09 -14.87 -0.10
C ASN A 359 0.54 -14.12 1.08
N ALA A 360 0.97 -12.86 0.89
CA ALA A 360 1.67 -12.09 1.91
C ALA A 360 0.89 -12.02 3.24
N SER A 361 -0.42 -11.76 3.19
CA SER A 361 -1.26 -11.72 4.39
C SER A 361 -1.27 -13.04 5.15
N ASP A 362 -1.32 -14.16 4.42
CA ASP A 362 -1.39 -15.50 5.01
C ASP A 362 -0.04 -15.92 5.60
N ILE A 363 1.06 -15.59 4.92
CA ILE A 363 2.43 -15.81 5.43
C ILE A 363 2.64 -15.04 6.74
N ILE A 364 2.26 -13.75 6.77
CA ILE A 364 2.40 -12.93 7.97
C ILE A 364 1.50 -13.45 9.09
N ALA A 365 0.27 -13.88 8.77
CA ALA A 365 -0.65 -14.44 9.76
C ALA A 365 -0.13 -15.76 10.36
N ASP A 366 0.47 -16.64 9.57
CA ASP A 366 1.06 -17.89 10.06
C ASP A 366 2.23 -17.61 11.01
N HIS A 367 3.15 -16.72 10.63
CA HIS A 367 4.24 -16.31 11.51
C HIS A 367 3.75 -15.61 12.77
N ALA A 368 2.69 -14.81 12.69
CA ALA A 368 2.08 -14.15 13.84
C ALA A 368 1.48 -15.17 14.83
N LEU A 369 0.78 -16.18 14.34
CA LEU A 369 0.21 -17.24 15.19
C LEU A 369 1.30 -18.15 15.79
N ASN A 370 2.34 -18.47 15.03
CA ASN A 370 3.46 -19.26 15.55
C ASN A 370 4.20 -18.54 16.68
N LEU A 371 4.31 -17.22 16.66
CA LEU A 371 4.88 -16.46 17.78
C LEU A 371 4.10 -16.63 19.10
N ILE A 372 2.78 -16.88 19.03
CA ILE A 372 1.95 -17.10 20.23
C ILE A 372 2.17 -18.50 20.79
N THR A 373 2.39 -19.50 19.93
CA THR A 373 2.58 -20.91 20.31
C THR A 373 4.01 -21.26 20.71
N ASN A 374 4.95 -20.32 20.59
CA ASN A 374 6.40 -20.54 20.78
C ASN A 374 6.98 -21.64 19.88
N GLU A 375 6.48 -21.81 18.67
CA GLU A 375 6.97 -22.76 17.66
C GLU A 375 8.07 -22.16 16.76
N TYR A 376 8.97 -21.33 17.33
CA TYR A 376 10.13 -20.75 16.65
C TYR A 376 11.45 -21.28 17.19
#